data_6f9f6b1cdcf0222a5729aa8729cf2fb2
#
_entry.id   6f9f6b1cdcf0222a5729aa8729cf2fb2
#
_cell.length_a   1.000
_cell.length_b   1.000
_cell.length_c   1.000
_cell.angle_alpha   90.00
_cell.angle_beta   90.00
_cell.angle_gamma   90.00
#
_symmetry.space_group_name_H-M   'P 1'
#
loop_
_entity.id
_entity.type
_entity.pdbx_description
1 polymer ?
#
loop_
_entity_poly.entity_id
_entity_poly.type
_entity_poly.pdbx_seq_one_letter_code
_entity_poly.pdbx_strand_id
1 'polypeptide(L)'
;MWTRILFVSALLVLCPVCLAQTDQKSWTTTDQQSPSGNWNPTRSSTTHTENSGRTVDTQSVQRLGPDGRHVPYLDTEKETIRVNATTTRTIERAFARNPDGGKQLMQVTEEETRTLPGGDQKVVRTTSNPDGNGQLQVIRREMQSTHQTGPDSQEISTTVLSPDINGGLAPSLKAQERRLRSKDTVQYRKSTLLPDGNGNWQLSEVREGVTREDGKERTNEENVLRPGSDGKLALTERTVTKESESGPGEKRQTVESYSTQVPGGFGDGSLQLNQRVTTLHQARPQGGESTVQEVEQRNPGSPTQSPRLTQRTIDIVRPTLGGAREQTRTIQSLDPNGNVGVVWIDTGHLSGSPTIQVDTKKNDKPAVQVNTTSTSKPR
;
A
#
# COMPACT_ATOMS: atom_id res chain seq x y z
N MET A 1 -48.18 64.45 5.19
CA MET A 1 -47.53 63.55 6.13
C MET A 1 -46.57 62.67 5.32
N TRP A 2 -45.29 63.04 5.31
CA TRP A 2 -44.26 62.46 4.42
C TRP A 2 -43.44 61.49 5.25
N THR A 3 -43.50 60.18 4.89
CA THR A 3 -42.69 59.14 5.50
C THR A 3 -41.41 58.91 4.67
N ARG A 4 -40.27 59.26 5.22
CA ARG A 4 -38.94 59.02 4.59
C ARG A 4 -38.55 57.57 4.83
N ILE A 5 -38.33 56.85 3.71
CA ILE A 5 -37.75 55.51 3.69
C ILE A 5 -36.25 55.67 3.59
N LEU A 6 -35.50 55.25 4.63
CA LEU A 6 -34.03 55.17 4.65
C LEU A 6 -33.60 53.84 4.00
N PHE A 7 -32.97 53.94 2.82
CA PHE A 7 -32.22 52.81 2.24
C PHE A 7 -30.88 52.69 2.94
N VAL A 8 -30.70 51.60 3.69
CA VAL A 8 -29.42 51.16 4.24
C VAL A 8 -28.76 50.27 3.15
N SER A 9 -27.81 50.82 2.41
CA SER A 9 -26.96 50.04 1.51
C SER A 9 -25.95 49.22 2.30
N ALA A 10 -26.17 47.93 2.42
CA ALA A 10 -25.19 47.00 2.95
C ALA A 10 -24.08 46.78 1.90
N LEU A 11 -22.94 47.35 2.15
CA LEU A 11 -21.71 47.12 1.36
C LEU A 11 -21.17 45.73 1.71
N LEU A 12 -21.43 44.72 0.87
CA LEU A 12 -20.82 43.39 0.96
C LEU A 12 -19.35 43.52 0.53
N VAL A 13 -18.47 43.58 1.50
CA VAL A 13 -17.03 43.41 1.31
C VAL A 13 -16.79 41.92 0.98
N LEU A 14 -16.67 41.62 -0.32
CA LEU A 14 -16.12 40.35 -0.80
C LEU A 14 -14.63 40.31 -0.40
N CYS A 15 -14.36 39.64 0.74
CA CYS A 15 -13.00 39.25 1.10
C CYS A 15 -12.56 38.19 0.08
N PRO A 16 -11.49 38.42 -0.73
CA PRO A 16 -10.94 37.35 -1.53
C PRO A 16 -10.41 36.30 -0.56
N VAL A 17 -11.06 35.13 -0.51
CA VAL A 17 -10.51 33.95 0.16
C VAL A 17 -9.22 33.64 -0.60
N CYS A 18 -8.08 34.07 -0.07
CA CYS A 18 -6.78 33.56 -0.46
C CYS A 18 -6.81 32.07 -0.14
N LEU A 19 -7.00 31.26 -1.18
CA LEU A 19 -6.76 29.82 -1.12
C LEU A 19 -5.27 29.66 -0.80
N ALA A 20 -4.98 29.44 0.46
CA ALA A 20 -3.61 29.22 0.92
C ALA A 20 -3.13 27.90 0.32
N GLN A 21 -2.07 28.00 -0.49
CA GLN A 21 -1.30 26.83 -0.92
C GLN A 21 -0.71 26.20 0.32
N THR A 22 -1.09 24.97 0.63
CA THR A 22 -0.54 24.21 1.76
C THR A 22 0.59 23.32 1.26
N ASP A 23 1.82 23.71 1.52
CA ASP A 23 2.99 22.87 1.28
C ASP A 23 3.30 22.07 2.55
N GLN A 24 3.10 20.76 2.49
CA GLN A 24 3.45 19.86 3.58
C GLN A 24 4.61 18.97 3.17
N LYS A 25 5.70 18.99 3.95
CA LYS A 25 6.88 18.17 3.72
C LYS A 25 7.03 17.13 4.82
N SER A 26 7.11 15.86 4.46
CA SER A 26 7.29 14.75 5.39
C SER A 26 8.49 13.88 5.00
N TRP A 27 9.09 13.21 5.99
CA TRP A 27 10.18 12.26 5.79
C TRP A 27 9.76 10.91 6.35
N THR A 28 10.05 9.85 5.61
CA THR A 28 9.78 8.47 6.02
C THR A 28 11.06 7.66 5.84
N THR A 29 11.41 6.85 6.83
CA THR A 29 12.50 5.87 6.69
C THR A 29 11.87 4.49 6.60
N THR A 30 12.25 3.73 5.58
CA THR A 30 11.77 2.38 5.33
C THR A 30 12.95 1.44 5.21
N ASP A 31 12.88 0.31 5.91
CA ASP A 31 13.93 -0.70 5.86
C ASP A 31 13.50 -1.82 4.91
N GLN A 32 14.34 -2.13 3.95
CA GLN A 32 14.14 -3.26 3.03
C GLN A 32 15.25 -4.27 3.25
N GLN A 33 14.87 -5.52 3.48
CA GLN A 33 15.83 -6.62 3.48
C GLN A 33 16.10 -7.05 2.05
N SER A 34 17.39 -7.09 1.66
CA SER A 34 17.80 -7.64 0.37
C SER A 34 17.58 -9.15 0.35
N PRO A 35 17.52 -9.80 -0.84
CA PRO A 35 17.49 -11.26 -0.94
C PRO A 35 18.67 -11.97 -0.26
N SER A 36 19.78 -11.26 -0.06
CA SER A 36 20.96 -11.74 0.69
C SER A 36 20.85 -11.58 2.20
N GLY A 37 19.71 -11.11 2.71
CA GLY A 37 19.49 -10.91 4.15
C GLY A 37 20.04 -9.58 4.70
N ASN A 38 20.70 -8.76 3.89
CA ASN A 38 21.22 -7.48 4.32
C ASN A 38 20.11 -6.43 4.39
N TRP A 39 20.14 -5.63 5.43
CA TRP A 39 19.24 -4.50 5.58
C TRP A 39 19.75 -3.29 4.78
N ASN A 40 18.90 -2.78 3.90
CA ASN A 40 19.18 -1.57 3.12
C ASN A 40 18.19 -0.48 3.55
N PRO A 41 18.55 0.38 4.50
CA PRO A 41 17.70 1.47 4.90
C PRO A 41 17.50 2.43 3.73
N THR A 42 16.25 2.76 3.45
CA THR A 42 15.89 3.77 2.47
C THR A 42 15.27 4.96 3.23
N ARG A 43 15.63 6.16 2.81
CA ARG A 43 15.00 7.39 3.30
C ARG A 43 14.12 7.95 2.21
N SER A 44 12.87 8.26 2.52
CA SER A 44 11.99 8.97 1.59
C SER A 44 11.56 10.32 2.14
N SER A 45 11.45 11.30 1.25
CA SER A 45 10.83 12.58 1.53
C SER A 45 9.61 12.75 0.65
N THR A 46 8.50 13.18 1.23
CA THR A 46 7.27 13.48 0.50
C THR A 46 6.93 14.94 0.66
N THR A 47 6.58 15.59 -0.45
CA THR A 47 6.05 16.96 -0.47
C THR A 47 4.64 16.91 -1.03
N HIS A 48 3.70 17.49 -0.34
CA HIS A 48 2.31 17.62 -0.76
C HIS A 48 1.99 19.07 -1.04
N THR A 49 1.43 19.36 -2.23
CA THR A 49 1.02 20.69 -2.61
C THR A 49 -0.41 20.62 -3.15
N GLU A 50 -1.31 21.41 -2.60
CA GLU A 50 -2.70 21.47 -3.02
C GLU A 50 -3.02 22.89 -3.54
N ASN A 51 -3.61 22.99 -4.73
CA ASN A 51 -4.05 24.25 -5.33
C ASN A 51 -5.28 24.02 -6.22
N SER A 52 -6.40 24.68 -5.90
CA SER A 52 -7.61 24.83 -6.75
C SER A 52 -8.02 23.59 -7.56
N GLY A 53 -8.15 22.42 -6.89
CA GLY A 53 -8.57 21.17 -7.54
C GLY A 53 -7.45 20.39 -8.23
N ARG A 54 -6.21 20.79 -8.02
CA ARG A 54 -5.00 20.07 -8.41
C ARG A 54 -4.17 19.78 -7.18
N THR A 55 -3.79 18.51 -7.01
CA THR A 55 -2.90 18.07 -5.97
C THR A 55 -1.64 17.49 -6.60
N VAL A 56 -0.49 17.85 -6.07
CA VAL A 56 0.81 17.31 -6.50
C VAL A 56 1.53 16.73 -5.29
N ASP A 57 1.77 15.43 -5.35
CA ASP A 57 2.58 14.71 -4.38
C ASP A 57 3.91 14.34 -5.02
N THR A 58 5.02 14.76 -4.43
CA THR A 58 6.35 14.32 -4.87
C THR A 58 7.00 13.49 -3.78
N GLN A 59 7.57 12.36 -4.16
CA GLN A 59 8.34 11.52 -3.26
C GLN A 59 9.75 11.33 -3.82
N SER A 60 10.76 11.52 -2.99
CA SER A 60 12.14 11.21 -3.31
C SER A 60 12.64 10.13 -2.37
N VAL A 61 13.09 9.01 -2.95
CA VAL A 61 13.64 7.88 -2.22
C VAL A 61 15.16 7.90 -2.36
N GLN A 62 15.85 7.80 -1.23
CA GLN A 62 17.30 7.72 -1.14
C GLN A 62 17.68 6.34 -0.61
N ARG A 63 18.75 5.76 -1.13
CA ARG A 63 19.35 4.52 -0.63
C ARG A 63 20.74 4.78 -0.06
N LEU A 64 21.21 3.90 0.79
CA LEU A 64 22.58 3.97 1.31
C LEU A 64 23.57 3.65 0.20
N GLY A 65 24.49 4.55 -0.09
CA GLY A 65 25.61 4.33 -1.01
C GLY A 65 26.73 3.52 -0.36
N PRO A 66 27.72 3.06 -1.17
CA PRO A 66 28.86 2.32 -0.65
C PRO A 66 29.72 3.12 0.36
N ASP A 67 29.64 4.43 0.31
CA ASP A 67 30.34 5.37 1.22
C ASP A 67 29.55 5.65 2.51
N GLY A 68 28.42 4.96 2.73
CA GLY A 68 27.56 5.15 3.87
C GLY A 68 26.68 6.40 3.82
N ARG A 69 26.67 7.14 2.69
CA ARG A 69 25.81 8.32 2.51
C ARG A 69 24.51 7.94 1.80
N HIS A 70 23.43 8.63 2.15
CA HIS A 70 22.17 8.50 1.43
C HIS A 70 22.27 9.21 0.07
N VAL A 71 22.09 8.46 -1.01
CA VAL A 71 22.09 8.98 -2.38
C VAL A 71 20.69 8.85 -2.99
N PRO A 72 20.21 9.87 -3.73
CA PRO A 72 18.93 9.78 -4.43
C PRO A 72 18.89 8.58 -5.38
N TYR A 73 17.81 7.84 -5.34
CA TYR A 73 17.63 6.61 -6.12
C TYR A 73 16.42 6.67 -7.05
N LEU A 74 15.27 7.06 -6.50
CA LEU A 74 14.00 7.09 -7.20
C LEU A 74 13.23 8.35 -6.79
N ASP A 75 12.69 9.05 -7.76
CA ASP A 75 11.70 10.09 -7.54
C ASP A 75 10.37 9.66 -8.13
N THR A 76 9.28 9.93 -7.43
CA THR A 76 7.92 9.82 -7.97
C THR A 76 7.21 11.15 -7.87
N GLU A 77 6.43 11.48 -8.89
CA GLU A 77 5.59 12.67 -8.95
C GLU A 77 4.18 12.21 -9.30
N LYS A 78 3.23 12.44 -8.41
CA LYS A 78 1.82 12.11 -8.58
C LYS A 78 1.01 13.38 -8.62
N GLU A 79 0.38 13.63 -9.76
CA GLU A 79 -0.50 14.76 -10.01
C GLU A 79 -1.94 14.26 -10.09
N THR A 80 -2.82 14.83 -9.29
CA THR A 80 -4.27 14.54 -9.33
C THR A 80 -5.02 15.81 -9.68
N ILE A 81 -5.83 15.75 -10.74
CA ILE A 81 -6.59 16.85 -11.27
C ILE A 81 -8.08 16.49 -11.30
N ARG A 82 -8.90 17.32 -10.70
CA ARG A 82 -10.35 17.22 -10.86
C ARG A 82 -10.73 17.89 -12.18
N VAL A 83 -10.97 17.08 -13.23
CA VAL A 83 -11.30 17.56 -14.58
C VAL A 83 -12.70 18.21 -14.60
N ASN A 84 -13.65 17.57 -13.92
CA ASN A 84 -15.03 18.08 -13.75
C ASN A 84 -15.67 17.41 -12.51
N ALA A 85 -16.97 17.61 -12.30
CA ALA A 85 -17.70 17.08 -11.12
C ALA A 85 -17.66 15.55 -11.02
N THR A 86 -17.53 14.84 -12.14
CA THR A 86 -17.60 13.37 -12.22
C THR A 86 -16.30 12.70 -12.67
N THR A 87 -15.29 13.49 -13.06
CA THR A 87 -14.06 12.95 -13.65
C THR A 87 -12.83 13.47 -12.90
N THR A 88 -12.00 12.54 -12.47
CA THR A 88 -10.68 12.82 -11.89
C THR A 88 -9.61 12.13 -12.73
N ARG A 89 -8.51 12.83 -12.99
CA ARG A 89 -7.33 12.28 -13.68
C ARG A 89 -6.14 12.33 -12.75
N THR A 90 -5.42 11.23 -12.67
CA THR A 90 -4.17 11.10 -11.92
C THR A 90 -3.05 10.73 -12.88
N ILE A 91 -1.92 11.42 -12.79
CA ILE A 91 -0.72 11.13 -13.57
C ILE A 91 0.42 10.89 -12.57
N GLU A 92 1.00 9.71 -12.61
CA GLU A 92 2.14 9.35 -11.80
C GLU A 92 3.35 9.13 -12.70
N ARG A 93 4.47 9.80 -12.39
CA ARG A 93 5.74 9.69 -13.10
C ARG A 93 6.80 9.17 -12.15
N ALA A 94 7.50 8.11 -12.55
CA ALA A 94 8.62 7.56 -11.83
C ALA A 94 9.93 7.88 -12.57
N PHE A 95 10.93 8.39 -11.84
CA PHE A 95 12.22 8.77 -12.37
C PHE A 95 13.33 8.03 -11.62
N ALA A 96 14.22 7.37 -12.35
CA ALA A 96 15.51 6.96 -11.79
C ALA A 96 16.43 8.17 -11.65
N ARG A 97 17.35 8.07 -10.69
CA ARG A 97 18.45 9.04 -10.54
C ARG A 97 19.74 8.43 -11.04
N ASN A 98 20.38 9.13 -11.98
CA ASN A 98 21.73 8.81 -12.41
C ASN A 98 22.75 9.19 -11.33
N PRO A 99 23.97 8.60 -11.32
CA PRO A 99 25.04 8.98 -10.41
C PRO A 99 25.36 10.48 -10.44
N ASP A 100 25.21 11.11 -11.60
CA ASP A 100 25.43 12.57 -11.80
C ASP A 100 24.27 13.44 -11.32
N GLY A 101 23.24 12.84 -10.68
CA GLY A 101 22.06 13.51 -10.14
C GLY A 101 20.96 13.83 -11.16
N GLY A 102 21.17 13.48 -12.44
CA GLY A 102 20.15 13.64 -13.49
C GLY A 102 18.93 12.75 -13.23
N LYS A 103 17.75 13.23 -13.67
CA LYS A 103 16.49 12.48 -13.66
C LYS A 103 16.26 11.82 -15.01
N GLN A 104 16.03 10.51 -15.01
CA GLN A 104 15.61 9.76 -16.19
C GLN A 104 14.21 9.21 -15.96
N LEU A 105 13.26 9.56 -16.83
CA LEU A 105 11.91 9.03 -16.76
C LEU A 105 11.94 7.52 -17.01
N MET A 106 11.32 6.76 -16.12
CA MET A 106 11.23 5.30 -16.21
C MET A 106 9.83 4.82 -16.55
N GLN A 107 8.83 5.50 -16.04
CA GLN A 107 7.45 5.07 -16.18
C GLN A 107 6.50 6.24 -16.02
N VAL A 108 5.40 6.22 -16.77
CA VAL A 108 4.25 7.10 -16.59
C VAL A 108 3.02 6.20 -16.42
N THR A 109 2.26 6.45 -15.36
CA THR A 109 0.94 5.83 -15.16
C THR A 109 -0.11 6.92 -15.17
N GLU A 110 -1.04 6.83 -16.11
CA GLU A 110 -2.20 7.72 -16.20
C GLU A 110 -3.46 6.95 -15.79
N GLU A 111 -4.23 7.50 -14.86
CA GLU A 111 -5.50 6.96 -14.42
C GLU A 111 -6.60 8.00 -14.61
N GLU A 112 -7.67 7.62 -15.27
CA GLU A 112 -8.89 8.41 -15.37
C GLU A 112 -10.03 7.67 -14.68
N THR A 113 -10.62 8.30 -13.69
CA THR A 113 -11.79 7.79 -12.95
C THR A 113 -13.00 8.64 -13.32
N ARG A 114 -14.06 7.99 -13.79
CA ARG A 114 -15.36 8.62 -14.08
C ARG A 114 -16.46 8.01 -13.24
N THR A 115 -17.21 8.85 -12.54
CA THR A 115 -18.44 8.45 -11.86
C THR A 115 -19.60 8.68 -12.84
N LEU A 116 -20.42 7.64 -13.02
CA LEU A 116 -21.58 7.65 -13.92
C LEU A 116 -22.86 7.89 -13.12
N PRO A 117 -23.97 8.26 -13.79
CA PRO A 117 -25.29 8.31 -13.16
C PRO A 117 -25.61 6.96 -12.47
N GLY A 118 -26.19 7.00 -11.26
CA GLY A 118 -26.49 5.79 -10.50
C GLY A 118 -25.36 5.31 -9.58
N GLY A 119 -24.19 5.98 -9.57
CA GLY A 119 -23.07 5.64 -8.70
C GLY A 119 -22.06 4.66 -9.30
N ASP A 120 -22.30 4.21 -10.52
CA ASP A 120 -21.34 3.38 -11.26
C ASP A 120 -20.04 4.13 -11.51
N GLN A 121 -18.93 3.40 -11.60
CA GLN A 121 -17.62 3.99 -11.88
C GLN A 121 -16.92 3.28 -13.03
N LYS A 122 -16.18 4.05 -13.81
CA LYS A 122 -15.23 3.52 -14.79
C LYS A 122 -13.84 4.08 -14.49
N VAL A 123 -12.86 3.20 -14.44
CA VAL A 123 -11.44 3.54 -14.24
C VAL A 123 -10.67 3.01 -15.45
N VAL A 124 -9.88 3.86 -16.06
CA VAL A 124 -8.92 3.47 -17.10
C VAL A 124 -7.54 3.87 -16.61
N ARG A 125 -6.67 2.88 -16.45
CA ARG A 125 -5.27 3.09 -16.05
C ARG A 125 -4.37 2.64 -17.20
N THR A 126 -3.49 3.53 -17.66
CA THR A 126 -2.52 3.26 -18.71
C THR A 126 -1.11 3.43 -18.14
N THR A 127 -0.28 2.42 -18.27
CA THR A 127 1.14 2.45 -17.87
C THR A 127 2.00 2.43 -19.11
N SER A 128 2.93 3.36 -19.21
CA SER A 128 3.84 3.54 -20.34
C SER A 128 5.27 3.66 -19.85
N ASN A 129 6.20 3.07 -20.58
CA ASN A 129 7.63 3.23 -20.36
C ASN A 129 8.26 3.96 -21.57
N PRO A 130 9.30 4.77 -21.36
CA PRO A 130 10.08 5.33 -22.45
C PRO A 130 10.80 4.21 -23.23
N ASP A 131 10.79 4.28 -24.55
CA ASP A 131 11.64 3.47 -25.42
C ASP A 131 13.07 4.04 -25.48
N GLY A 132 13.93 3.40 -26.28
CA GLY A 132 15.32 3.84 -26.47
C GLY A 132 15.46 5.26 -27.05
N ASN A 133 14.40 5.82 -27.65
CA ASN A 133 14.34 7.19 -28.20
C ASN A 133 13.64 8.16 -27.25
N GLY A 134 13.21 7.70 -26.06
CA GLY A 134 12.48 8.50 -25.08
C GLY A 134 10.98 8.65 -25.37
N GLN A 135 10.43 7.97 -26.40
CA GLN A 135 9.00 7.98 -26.69
C GLN A 135 8.26 7.03 -25.75
N LEU A 136 7.12 7.45 -25.22
CA LEU A 136 6.31 6.63 -24.32
C LEU A 136 5.59 5.52 -25.11
N GLN A 137 5.89 4.27 -24.77
CA GLN A 137 5.18 3.10 -25.25
C GLN A 137 4.30 2.52 -24.17
N VAL A 138 3.03 2.25 -24.50
CA VAL A 138 2.08 1.63 -23.56
C VAL A 138 2.47 0.18 -23.34
N ILE A 139 2.77 -0.16 -22.08
CA ILE A 139 3.10 -1.52 -21.67
C ILE A 139 1.94 -2.24 -20.96
N ARG A 140 0.94 -1.49 -20.53
CA ARG A 140 -0.25 -2.03 -19.85
C ARG A 140 -1.38 -1.03 -19.92
N ARG A 141 -2.59 -1.52 -20.21
CA ARG A 141 -3.82 -0.75 -20.00
C ARG A 141 -4.81 -1.59 -19.22
N GLU A 142 -5.32 -1.02 -18.15
CA GLU A 142 -6.32 -1.65 -17.28
C GLU A 142 -7.62 -0.86 -17.37
N MET A 143 -8.70 -1.54 -17.63
CA MET A 143 -10.04 -0.97 -17.67
C MET A 143 -10.88 -1.66 -16.62
N GLN A 144 -11.40 -0.90 -15.68
CA GLN A 144 -12.27 -1.39 -14.61
C GLN A 144 -13.61 -0.69 -14.71
N SER A 145 -14.68 -1.44 -14.58
CA SER A 145 -16.04 -0.92 -14.38
C SER A 145 -16.61 -1.48 -13.08
N THR A 146 -17.16 -0.60 -12.27
CA THR A 146 -17.88 -0.94 -11.05
C THR A 146 -19.34 -0.61 -11.27
N HIS A 147 -20.20 -1.59 -11.08
CA HIS A 147 -21.65 -1.48 -11.18
C HIS A 147 -22.30 -1.74 -9.84
N GLN A 148 -23.14 -0.82 -9.37
CA GLN A 148 -23.92 -0.99 -8.15
C GLN A 148 -25.14 -1.86 -8.47
N THR A 149 -25.15 -3.11 -7.99
CA THR A 149 -26.26 -4.06 -8.21
C THR A 149 -27.34 -3.95 -7.12
N GLY A 150 -27.06 -3.20 -6.08
CA GLY A 150 -27.97 -2.92 -4.96
C GLY A 150 -27.33 -1.97 -3.93
N PRO A 151 -28.03 -1.57 -2.88
CA PRO A 151 -27.50 -0.66 -1.86
C PRO A 151 -26.22 -1.19 -1.19
N ASP A 152 -26.13 -2.51 -1.05
CA ASP A 152 -25.03 -3.19 -0.36
C ASP A 152 -24.28 -4.17 -1.28
N SER A 153 -24.47 -4.08 -2.59
CA SER A 153 -23.85 -5.01 -3.52
C SER A 153 -23.29 -4.29 -4.74
N GLN A 154 -22.10 -4.71 -5.16
CA GLN A 154 -21.44 -4.19 -6.37
C GLN A 154 -20.75 -5.31 -7.14
N GLU A 155 -20.71 -5.14 -8.44
CA GLU A 155 -19.93 -5.98 -9.35
C GLU A 155 -18.84 -5.16 -10.00
N ILE A 156 -17.62 -5.72 -10.04
CA ILE A 156 -16.44 -5.07 -10.59
C ILE A 156 -15.90 -5.96 -11.71
N SER A 157 -15.84 -5.44 -12.91
CA SER A 157 -15.21 -6.09 -14.06
C SER A 157 -13.91 -5.39 -14.40
N THR A 158 -12.85 -6.15 -14.56
CA THR A 158 -11.51 -5.64 -14.92
C THR A 158 -11.02 -6.36 -16.16
N THR A 159 -10.50 -5.61 -17.13
CA THR A 159 -9.79 -6.13 -18.29
C THR A 159 -8.42 -5.48 -18.35
N VAL A 160 -7.37 -6.29 -18.45
CA VAL A 160 -6.00 -5.84 -18.64
C VAL A 160 -5.58 -6.14 -20.07
N LEU A 161 -5.03 -5.14 -20.74
CA LEU A 161 -4.41 -5.26 -22.06
C LEU A 161 -2.91 -5.13 -21.91
N SER A 162 -2.15 -5.99 -22.59
CA SER A 162 -0.69 -5.96 -22.67
C SER A 162 -0.25 -5.96 -24.13
N PRO A 163 0.96 -5.49 -24.46
CA PRO A 163 1.49 -5.56 -25.82
C PRO A 163 1.51 -7.00 -26.34
N ASP A 164 1.06 -7.15 -27.57
CA ASP A 164 1.20 -8.40 -28.33
C ASP A 164 2.50 -8.39 -29.18
N ILE A 165 2.75 -9.49 -29.89
CA ILE A 165 3.94 -9.65 -30.73
C ILE A 165 3.98 -8.68 -31.93
N ASN A 166 2.83 -8.07 -32.29
CA ASN A 166 2.71 -7.09 -33.38
C ASN A 166 2.78 -5.64 -32.89
N GLY A 167 3.03 -5.43 -31.58
CA GLY A 167 3.05 -4.11 -30.94
C GLY A 167 1.68 -3.50 -30.66
N GLY A 168 0.59 -4.25 -30.93
CA GLY A 168 -0.77 -3.89 -30.51
C GLY A 168 -1.03 -4.20 -29.04
N LEU A 169 -2.18 -3.76 -28.53
CA LEU A 169 -2.63 -4.13 -27.19
C LEU A 169 -3.69 -5.24 -27.28
N ALA A 170 -3.39 -6.40 -26.73
CA ALA A 170 -4.31 -7.52 -26.65
C ALA A 170 -4.73 -7.81 -25.19
N PRO A 171 -5.96 -8.28 -24.95
CA PRO A 171 -6.41 -8.65 -23.62
C PRO A 171 -5.56 -9.79 -23.05
N SER A 172 -4.92 -9.57 -21.89
CA SER A 172 -4.04 -10.53 -21.21
C SER A 172 -4.61 -11.05 -19.90
N LEU A 173 -5.63 -10.37 -19.35
CA LEU A 173 -6.32 -10.81 -18.13
C LEU A 173 -7.73 -10.23 -18.11
N LYS A 174 -8.69 -11.04 -17.63
CA LYS A 174 -10.03 -10.59 -17.22
C LYS A 174 -10.24 -10.98 -15.77
N ALA A 175 -10.91 -10.11 -15.00
CA ALA A 175 -11.36 -10.44 -13.67
C ALA A 175 -12.79 -9.96 -13.46
N GLN A 176 -13.55 -10.74 -12.71
CA GLN A 176 -14.89 -10.40 -12.25
C GLN A 176 -14.91 -10.53 -10.73
N GLU A 177 -15.35 -9.51 -10.05
CA GLU A 177 -15.43 -9.46 -8.60
C GLU A 177 -16.84 -9.05 -8.20
N ARG A 178 -17.41 -9.78 -7.25
CA ARG A 178 -18.67 -9.43 -6.60
C ARG A 178 -18.40 -9.13 -5.14
N ARG A 179 -18.92 -8.00 -4.66
CA ARG A 179 -18.84 -7.60 -3.25
C ARG A 179 -20.25 -7.50 -2.68
N LEU A 180 -20.40 -8.00 -1.47
CA LEU A 180 -21.63 -7.91 -0.69
C LEU A 180 -21.29 -7.32 0.67
N ARG A 181 -22.02 -6.30 1.07
CA ARG A 181 -21.92 -5.71 2.41
C ARG A 181 -23.17 -6.08 3.20
N SER A 182 -22.99 -6.51 4.43
CA SER A 182 -24.09 -6.80 5.35
C SER A 182 -23.65 -6.32 6.72
N LYS A 183 -24.24 -5.20 7.17
CA LYS A 183 -23.98 -4.60 8.49
C LYS A 183 -22.48 -4.61 8.87
N ASP A 184 -22.03 -5.65 9.56
CA ASP A 184 -20.67 -5.79 10.11
C ASP A 184 -19.80 -6.76 9.29
N THR A 185 -20.27 -7.15 8.11
CA THR A 185 -19.58 -8.14 7.25
C THR A 185 -19.48 -7.63 5.82
N VAL A 186 -18.27 -7.73 5.25
CA VAL A 186 -18.03 -7.52 3.83
C VAL A 186 -17.50 -8.82 3.25
N GLN A 187 -18.16 -9.32 2.21
CA GLN A 187 -17.73 -10.51 1.48
C GLN A 187 -17.38 -10.14 0.06
N TYR A 188 -16.38 -10.78 -0.51
CA TYR A 188 -16.08 -10.66 -1.92
C TYR A 188 -15.67 -12.00 -2.52
N ARG A 189 -15.95 -12.15 -3.81
CA ARG A 189 -15.45 -13.23 -4.64
C ARG A 189 -14.97 -12.67 -5.96
N LYS A 190 -13.71 -12.93 -6.29
CA LYS A 190 -13.04 -12.46 -7.50
C LYS A 190 -12.52 -13.65 -8.29
N SER A 191 -12.98 -13.78 -9.54
CA SER A 191 -12.49 -14.76 -10.50
C SER A 191 -11.55 -14.10 -11.48
N THR A 192 -10.40 -14.68 -11.72
CA THR A 192 -9.39 -14.22 -12.67
C THR A 192 -9.25 -15.23 -13.80
N LEU A 193 -9.35 -14.75 -15.03
CA LEU A 193 -9.23 -15.56 -16.25
C LEU A 193 -8.00 -15.08 -17.04
N LEU A 194 -7.28 -16.04 -17.61
CA LEU A 194 -6.16 -15.83 -18.51
C LEU A 194 -6.45 -16.44 -19.88
N PRO A 195 -5.90 -15.89 -20.99
CA PRO A 195 -6.05 -16.50 -22.30
C PRO A 195 -5.27 -17.83 -22.39
N ASP A 196 -5.84 -18.81 -23.08
CA ASP A 196 -5.24 -20.14 -23.27
C ASP A 196 -4.32 -20.23 -24.50
N GLY A 197 -4.06 -19.12 -25.17
CA GLY A 197 -3.30 -19.07 -26.43
C GLY A 197 -4.12 -19.37 -27.68
N ASN A 198 -5.29 -20.01 -27.57
CA ASN A 198 -6.22 -20.32 -28.69
C ASN A 198 -7.37 -19.32 -28.78
N GLY A 199 -7.32 -18.25 -27.98
CA GLY A 199 -8.36 -17.22 -27.92
C GLY A 199 -9.47 -17.47 -26.91
N ASN A 200 -9.46 -18.61 -26.20
CA ASN A 200 -10.40 -18.89 -25.11
C ASN A 200 -9.86 -18.36 -23.77
N TRP A 201 -10.76 -18.23 -22.81
CA TRP A 201 -10.44 -17.76 -21.48
C TRP A 201 -10.54 -18.93 -20.49
N GLN A 202 -9.45 -19.17 -19.77
CA GLN A 202 -9.39 -20.19 -18.72
C GLN A 202 -9.36 -19.54 -17.34
N LEU A 203 -10.11 -20.12 -16.40
CA LEU A 203 -10.07 -19.71 -15.01
C LEU A 203 -8.70 -20.04 -14.42
N SER A 204 -7.99 -19.01 -13.95
CA SER A 204 -6.67 -19.15 -13.34
C SER A 204 -6.74 -19.18 -11.81
N GLU A 205 -7.60 -18.35 -11.24
CA GLU A 205 -7.67 -18.17 -9.79
C GLU A 205 -9.05 -17.66 -9.38
N VAL A 206 -9.52 -18.11 -8.21
CA VAL A 206 -10.64 -17.49 -7.49
C VAL A 206 -10.15 -17.05 -6.13
N ARG A 207 -10.40 -15.78 -5.78
CA ARG A 207 -10.18 -15.25 -4.44
C ARG A 207 -11.52 -15.00 -3.78
N GLU A 208 -11.64 -15.46 -2.56
CA GLU A 208 -12.81 -15.25 -1.70
C GLU A 208 -12.35 -14.61 -0.40
N GLY A 209 -12.98 -13.53 -0.01
CA GLY A 209 -12.64 -12.85 1.23
C GLY A 209 -13.86 -12.50 2.05
N VAL A 210 -13.68 -12.54 3.36
CA VAL A 210 -14.68 -12.14 4.34
C VAL A 210 -14.04 -11.28 5.39
N THR A 211 -14.51 -10.04 5.52
CA THR A 211 -14.15 -9.15 6.63
C THR A 211 -15.33 -9.09 7.60
N ARG A 212 -15.08 -9.28 8.89
CA ARG A 212 -16.05 -9.14 9.98
C ARG A 212 -15.55 -8.12 10.98
N GLU A 213 -16.44 -7.25 11.41
CA GLU A 213 -16.17 -6.25 12.47
C GLU A 213 -17.09 -6.56 13.63
N ASP A 214 -16.52 -6.83 14.81
CA ASP A 214 -17.25 -7.10 16.05
C ASP A 214 -16.67 -6.21 17.16
N GLY A 215 -17.26 -5.04 17.32
CA GLY A 215 -16.84 -4.05 18.30
C GLY A 215 -15.40 -3.60 18.11
N LYS A 216 -14.50 -4.10 18.95
CA LYS A 216 -13.07 -3.78 18.92
C LYS A 216 -12.21 -4.80 18.15
N GLU A 217 -12.87 -5.80 17.60
CA GLU A 217 -12.18 -6.85 16.83
C GLU A 217 -12.57 -6.77 15.36
N ARG A 218 -11.58 -6.89 14.49
CA ARG A 218 -11.76 -7.01 13.05
C ARG A 218 -11.00 -8.22 12.56
N THR A 219 -11.71 -9.10 11.86
CA THR A 219 -11.12 -10.27 11.22
C THR A 219 -11.30 -10.18 9.71
N ASN A 220 -10.24 -10.35 8.96
CA ASN A 220 -10.26 -10.50 7.51
C ASN A 220 -9.66 -11.85 7.14
N GLU A 221 -10.43 -12.67 6.44
CA GLU A 221 -10.01 -13.95 5.89
C GLU A 221 -10.06 -13.89 4.37
N GLU A 222 -8.98 -14.26 3.71
CA GLU A 222 -8.88 -14.38 2.26
C GLU A 222 -8.40 -15.77 1.88
N ASN A 223 -9.12 -16.45 1.00
CA ASN A 223 -8.83 -17.75 0.44
C ASN A 223 -8.51 -17.62 -1.05
N VAL A 224 -7.47 -18.29 -1.51
CA VAL A 224 -7.09 -18.40 -2.92
C VAL A 224 -7.29 -19.83 -3.38
N LEU A 225 -8.16 -20.01 -4.38
CA LEU A 225 -8.46 -21.27 -4.98
C LEU A 225 -7.91 -21.29 -6.41
N ARG A 226 -7.25 -22.38 -6.79
CA ARG A 226 -6.74 -22.57 -8.16
C ARG A 226 -7.27 -23.87 -8.75
N PRO A 227 -7.50 -23.93 -10.07
CA PRO A 227 -7.83 -25.18 -10.74
C PRO A 227 -6.71 -26.21 -10.59
N GLY A 228 -7.06 -27.40 -10.14
CA GLY A 228 -6.17 -28.55 -10.19
C GLY A 228 -6.11 -29.18 -11.59
N SER A 229 -5.36 -30.27 -11.74
CA SER A 229 -5.24 -31.02 -13.00
C SER A 229 -6.56 -31.62 -13.47
N ASP A 230 -7.52 -31.83 -12.56
CA ASP A 230 -8.89 -32.29 -12.83
C ASP A 230 -9.87 -31.15 -13.13
N GLY A 231 -9.39 -29.89 -13.17
CA GLY A 231 -10.19 -28.68 -13.38
C GLY A 231 -11.02 -28.24 -12.19
N LYS A 232 -11.00 -28.99 -11.07
CA LYS A 232 -11.69 -28.55 -9.85
C LYS A 232 -10.87 -27.53 -9.09
N LEU A 233 -11.59 -26.60 -8.47
CA LEU A 233 -10.94 -25.58 -7.62
C LEU A 233 -10.48 -26.22 -6.30
N ALA A 234 -9.19 -26.07 -6.02
CA ALA A 234 -8.56 -26.45 -4.75
C ALA A 234 -8.07 -25.21 -4.02
N LEU A 235 -8.27 -25.17 -2.70
CA LEU A 235 -7.74 -24.13 -1.84
C LEU A 235 -6.22 -24.27 -1.73
N THR A 236 -5.48 -23.25 -2.22
CA THR A 236 -4.01 -23.27 -2.29
C THR A 236 -3.36 -22.34 -1.28
N GLU A 237 -4.02 -21.22 -0.96
CA GLU A 237 -3.49 -20.23 -0.01
C GLU A 237 -4.64 -19.69 0.84
N ARG A 238 -4.33 -19.33 2.08
CA ARG A 238 -5.23 -18.64 3.01
C ARG A 238 -4.46 -17.59 3.78
N THR A 239 -5.04 -16.40 3.89
CA THR A 239 -4.51 -15.34 4.76
C THR A 239 -5.58 -14.94 5.76
N VAL A 240 -5.21 -14.89 7.04
CA VAL A 240 -6.09 -14.46 8.12
C VAL A 240 -5.44 -13.26 8.81
N THR A 241 -6.13 -12.12 8.78
CA THR A 241 -5.73 -10.93 9.53
C THR A 241 -6.69 -10.72 10.68
N LYS A 242 -6.18 -10.59 11.89
CA LYS A 242 -6.93 -10.26 13.10
C LYS A 242 -6.41 -8.97 13.68
N GLU A 243 -7.30 -8.02 13.91
CA GLU A 243 -7.00 -6.76 14.58
C GLU A 243 -7.85 -6.68 15.83
N SER A 244 -7.26 -6.25 16.94
CA SER A 244 -7.97 -6.06 18.21
C SER A 244 -7.43 -4.86 18.99
N GLU A 245 -8.32 -4.20 19.71
CA GLU A 245 -8.00 -3.13 20.65
C GLU A 245 -8.22 -3.65 22.08
N SER A 246 -7.12 -3.91 22.82
CA SER A 246 -7.19 -4.48 24.19
C SER A 246 -7.43 -3.41 25.26
N GLY A 247 -7.15 -2.13 24.93
CA GLY A 247 -7.30 -1.01 25.87
C GLY A 247 -7.03 0.34 25.20
N PRO A 248 -7.12 1.44 25.94
CA PRO A 248 -6.81 2.75 25.41
C PRO A 248 -5.36 2.82 24.88
N GLY A 249 -5.21 2.95 23.55
CA GLY A 249 -3.90 3.05 22.91
C GLY A 249 -3.15 1.73 22.75
N GLU A 250 -3.78 0.58 22.98
CA GLU A 250 -3.20 -0.72 22.66
C GLU A 250 -3.94 -1.37 21.49
N LYS A 251 -3.22 -1.57 20.38
CA LYS A 251 -3.73 -2.25 19.17
C LYS A 251 -2.82 -3.41 18.82
N ARG A 252 -3.42 -4.56 18.58
CA ARG A 252 -2.74 -5.77 18.13
C ARG A 252 -3.26 -6.18 16.77
N GLN A 253 -2.34 -6.44 15.84
CA GLN A 253 -2.63 -7.04 14.55
C GLN A 253 -1.84 -8.34 14.41
N THR A 254 -2.49 -9.39 13.95
CA THR A 254 -1.85 -10.66 13.61
C THR A 254 -2.24 -11.03 12.18
N VAL A 255 -1.24 -11.27 11.33
CA VAL A 255 -1.41 -11.76 9.95
C VAL A 255 -0.82 -13.15 9.87
N GLU A 256 -1.64 -14.14 9.52
CA GLU A 256 -1.25 -15.52 9.32
C GLU A 256 -1.40 -15.89 7.84
N SER A 257 -0.33 -16.40 7.24
CA SER A 257 -0.32 -16.84 5.85
C SER A 257 -0.10 -18.35 5.77
N TYR A 258 -1.03 -19.02 5.13
CA TYR A 258 -1.05 -20.46 4.92
C TYR A 258 -0.90 -20.77 3.43
N SER A 259 -0.23 -21.87 3.09
CA SER A 259 -0.10 -22.37 1.73
C SER A 259 -0.04 -23.89 1.72
N THR A 260 -0.49 -24.50 0.63
CA THR A 260 -0.28 -25.94 0.36
C THR A 260 1.13 -26.22 -0.14
N GLN A 261 1.83 -25.21 -0.64
CA GLN A 261 3.22 -25.32 -1.08
C GLN A 261 4.14 -24.83 0.02
N VAL A 262 4.82 -25.75 0.66
CA VAL A 262 5.82 -25.45 1.69
C VAL A 262 7.19 -25.45 1.03
N PRO A 263 7.98 -24.36 1.11
CA PRO A 263 9.34 -24.33 0.60
C PRO A 263 10.17 -25.47 1.21
N GLY A 264 10.77 -26.32 0.37
CA GLY A 264 11.59 -27.45 0.79
C GLY A 264 10.84 -28.71 1.22
N GLY A 265 9.50 -28.72 1.16
CA GLY A 265 8.67 -29.86 1.54
C GLY A 265 7.92 -30.49 0.39
N PHE A 266 7.67 -31.81 0.47
CA PHE A 266 6.63 -32.47 -0.32
C PHE A 266 5.32 -32.19 0.40
N GLY A 267 4.55 -31.19 -0.06
CA GLY A 267 3.25 -30.87 0.51
C GLY A 267 2.27 -32.04 0.27
N ASP A 268 1.57 -32.45 1.31
CA ASP A 268 0.46 -33.40 1.25
C ASP A 268 -0.83 -32.76 0.70
N GLY A 269 -0.74 -31.51 0.20
CA GLY A 269 -1.87 -30.71 -0.26
C GLY A 269 -2.66 -30.06 0.86
N SER A 270 -2.28 -30.21 2.13
CA SER A 270 -2.90 -29.50 3.25
C SER A 270 -2.35 -28.10 3.39
N LEU A 271 -3.20 -27.18 3.86
CA LEU A 271 -2.78 -25.83 4.20
C LEU A 271 -1.90 -25.84 5.45
N GLN A 272 -0.71 -25.31 5.33
CA GLN A 272 0.23 -25.18 6.42
C GLN A 272 0.57 -23.71 6.67
N LEU A 273 0.67 -23.33 7.95
CA LEU A 273 1.10 -21.99 8.34
C LEU A 273 2.57 -21.78 7.94
N ASN A 274 2.80 -20.86 7.00
CA ASN A 274 4.14 -20.53 6.51
C ASN A 274 4.75 -19.32 7.24
N GLN A 275 3.91 -18.34 7.55
CA GLN A 275 4.35 -17.11 8.20
C GLN A 275 3.26 -16.59 9.13
N ARG A 276 3.69 -16.05 10.27
CA ARG A 276 2.87 -15.22 11.15
C ARG A 276 3.60 -13.92 11.41
N VAL A 277 2.91 -12.80 11.23
CA VAL A 277 3.39 -11.48 11.60
C VAL A 277 2.47 -10.93 12.69
N THR A 278 3.03 -10.64 13.85
CA THR A 278 2.30 -10.00 14.96
C THR A 278 2.84 -8.60 15.18
N THR A 279 1.97 -7.60 15.11
CA THR A 279 2.30 -6.20 15.40
C THR A 279 1.51 -5.77 16.64
N LEU A 280 2.21 -5.27 17.64
CA LEU A 280 1.65 -4.71 18.85
C LEU A 280 2.02 -3.24 18.91
N HIS A 281 1.01 -2.37 18.89
CA HIS A 281 1.16 -0.94 19.11
C HIS A 281 0.66 -0.58 20.50
N GLN A 282 1.45 0.18 21.27
CA GLN A 282 1.10 0.60 22.61
C GLN A 282 1.42 2.08 22.81
N ALA A 283 0.44 2.86 23.29
CA ALA A 283 0.69 4.17 23.85
C ALA A 283 1.47 4.03 25.16
N ARG A 284 2.50 4.87 25.33
CA ARG A 284 3.32 4.92 26.54
C ARG A 284 2.97 6.14 27.40
N PRO A 285 3.23 6.07 28.70
CA PRO A 285 3.14 7.25 29.56
C PRO A 285 3.92 8.44 28.97
N GLN A 286 3.46 9.66 29.25
CA GLN A 286 4.08 10.91 28.79
C GLN A 286 4.03 11.16 27.27
N GLY A 287 3.08 10.52 26.55
CA GLY A 287 2.86 10.77 25.12
C GLY A 287 3.86 10.08 24.20
N GLY A 288 4.55 9.05 24.69
CA GLY A 288 5.36 8.17 23.86
C GLY A 288 4.54 7.04 23.25
N GLU A 289 5.12 6.33 22.29
CA GLU A 289 4.52 5.20 21.58
C GLU A 289 5.55 4.08 21.43
N SER A 290 5.12 2.84 21.41
CA SER A 290 5.96 1.71 21.02
C SER A 290 5.22 0.79 20.07
N THR A 291 5.93 0.32 19.04
CA THR A 291 5.46 -0.71 18.11
C THR A 291 6.45 -1.84 18.14
N VAL A 292 5.95 -3.05 18.41
CA VAL A 292 6.73 -4.28 18.34
C VAL A 292 6.14 -5.13 17.23
N GLN A 293 6.98 -5.52 16.28
CA GLN A 293 6.60 -6.44 15.22
C GLN A 293 7.45 -7.69 15.31
N GLU A 294 6.81 -8.84 15.32
CA GLU A 294 7.43 -10.15 15.31
C GLU A 294 7.07 -10.91 14.05
N VAL A 295 8.07 -11.48 13.41
CA VAL A 295 7.92 -12.29 12.21
C VAL A 295 8.35 -13.70 12.52
N GLU A 296 7.40 -14.62 12.48
CA GLU A 296 7.62 -16.06 12.57
C GLU A 296 7.54 -16.66 11.18
N GLN A 297 8.51 -17.47 10.81
CA GLN A 297 8.54 -18.13 9.49
C GLN A 297 8.84 -19.62 9.66
N ARG A 298 8.30 -20.40 8.72
CA ARG A 298 8.63 -21.82 8.61
C ARG A 298 10.03 -21.96 8.00
N ASN A 299 10.85 -22.81 8.61
CA ASN A 299 12.17 -23.10 8.07
C ASN A 299 12.05 -24.02 6.85
N PRO A 300 12.54 -23.59 5.66
CA PRO A 300 12.55 -24.44 4.47
C PRO A 300 13.30 -25.77 4.63
N GLY A 301 14.34 -25.79 5.48
CA GLY A 301 15.12 -27.00 5.80
C GLY A 301 14.45 -27.95 6.78
N SER A 302 13.33 -27.54 7.40
CA SER A 302 12.58 -28.35 8.37
C SER A 302 11.08 -28.06 8.24
N PRO A 303 10.46 -28.42 7.10
CA PRO A 303 9.10 -27.99 6.76
C PRO A 303 8.01 -28.57 7.67
N THR A 304 8.31 -29.65 8.41
CA THR A 304 7.39 -30.26 9.38
C THR A 304 7.33 -29.52 10.73
N GLN A 305 8.29 -28.62 10.99
CA GLN A 305 8.32 -27.84 12.22
C GLN A 305 7.39 -26.63 12.13
N SER A 306 6.85 -26.22 13.29
CA SER A 306 6.09 -24.97 13.39
C SER A 306 6.95 -23.76 13.02
N PRO A 307 6.35 -22.67 12.51
CA PRO A 307 7.05 -21.40 12.31
C PRO A 307 7.78 -20.96 13.58
N ARG A 308 8.98 -20.41 13.41
CA ARG A 308 9.82 -19.88 14.49
C ARG A 308 10.02 -18.40 14.29
N LEU A 309 10.21 -17.68 15.39
CA LEU A 309 10.58 -16.28 15.36
C LEU A 309 11.90 -16.13 14.60
N THR A 310 11.87 -15.32 13.51
CA THR A 310 13.05 -15.04 12.68
C THR A 310 13.51 -13.62 12.82
N GLN A 311 12.57 -12.71 13.14
CA GLN A 311 12.85 -11.28 13.24
C GLN A 311 11.92 -10.61 14.24
N ARG A 312 12.46 -9.67 14.98
CA ARG A 312 11.70 -8.72 15.81
C ARG A 312 12.16 -7.30 15.52
N THR A 313 11.21 -6.42 15.21
CA THR A 313 11.45 -4.98 15.08
C THR A 313 10.78 -4.27 16.25
N ILE A 314 11.50 -3.38 16.90
CA ILE A 314 11.03 -2.59 18.04
C ILE A 314 11.20 -1.11 17.67
N ASP A 315 10.10 -0.40 17.54
CA ASP A 315 10.06 1.04 17.37
C ASP A 315 9.59 1.71 18.66
N ILE A 316 10.36 2.64 19.15
CA ILE A 316 10.03 3.45 20.33
C ILE A 316 10.08 4.91 19.95
N VAL A 317 8.98 5.63 20.14
CA VAL A 317 8.91 7.07 19.98
C VAL A 317 8.74 7.70 21.36
N ARG A 318 9.60 8.66 21.71
CA ARG A 318 9.57 9.38 22.98
C ARG A 318 9.49 10.88 22.73
N PRO A 319 8.65 11.62 23.46
CA PRO A 319 8.69 13.07 23.44
C PRO A 319 10.00 13.55 24.11
N THR A 320 10.61 14.58 23.54
CA THR A 320 11.80 15.24 24.10
C THR A 320 11.44 16.65 24.57
N LEU A 321 12.33 17.26 25.35
CA LEU A 321 12.19 18.64 25.79
C LEU A 321 12.07 19.57 24.57
N GLY A 322 11.07 20.46 24.56
CA GLY A 322 10.82 21.38 23.45
C GLY A 322 9.81 20.89 22.40
N GLY A 323 9.09 19.77 22.67
CA GLY A 323 8.02 19.28 21.79
C GLY A 323 8.50 18.46 20.58
N ALA A 324 9.82 18.25 20.45
CA ALA A 324 10.36 17.30 19.48
C ALA A 324 10.13 15.85 19.95
N ARG A 325 10.28 14.89 19.05
CA ARG A 325 10.18 13.46 19.35
C ARG A 325 11.44 12.74 18.88
N GLU A 326 11.87 11.77 19.65
CA GLU A 326 12.97 10.89 19.30
C GLU A 326 12.40 9.50 18.99
N GLN A 327 12.80 8.93 17.86
CA GLN A 327 12.48 7.56 17.47
C GLN A 327 13.73 6.71 17.56
N THR A 328 13.60 5.57 18.21
CA THR A 328 14.62 4.52 18.18
C THR A 328 14.00 3.27 17.55
N ARG A 329 14.61 2.76 16.50
CA ARG A 329 14.28 1.49 15.87
C ARG A 329 15.38 0.48 16.15
N THR A 330 14.99 -0.69 16.65
CA THR A 330 15.89 -1.80 16.88
C THR A 330 15.39 -3.01 16.07
N ILE A 331 16.26 -3.58 15.25
CA ILE A 331 15.97 -4.82 14.51
C ILE A 331 16.81 -5.93 15.11
N GLN A 332 16.14 -6.99 15.50
CA GLN A 332 16.71 -8.21 16.02
C GLN A 332 16.42 -9.34 15.03
N SER A 333 17.42 -10.14 14.73
CA SER A 333 17.27 -11.37 13.94
C SER A 333 17.69 -12.57 14.79
N LEU A 334 17.08 -13.71 14.57
CA LEU A 334 17.50 -14.95 15.16
C LEU A 334 18.44 -15.68 14.21
N ASP A 335 19.53 -16.20 14.76
CA ASP A 335 20.42 -17.10 14.03
C ASP A 335 19.75 -18.49 13.87
N PRO A 336 20.32 -19.40 13.05
CA PRO A 336 19.79 -20.75 12.88
C PRO A 336 19.72 -21.54 14.18
N ASN A 337 20.49 -21.17 15.22
CA ASN A 337 20.51 -21.79 16.53
C ASN A 337 19.47 -21.19 17.49
N GLY A 338 18.73 -20.16 17.05
CA GLY A 338 17.70 -19.49 17.83
C GLY A 338 18.21 -18.38 18.76
N ASN A 339 19.49 -17.98 18.66
CA ASN A 339 20.01 -16.87 19.43
C ASN A 339 19.57 -15.55 18.81
N VAL A 340 19.15 -14.61 19.66
CA VAL A 340 18.73 -13.27 19.25
C VAL A 340 19.96 -12.38 19.13
N GLY A 341 20.23 -11.90 17.93
CA GLY A 341 21.25 -10.87 17.66
C GLY A 341 20.60 -9.55 17.27
N VAL A 342 21.13 -8.43 17.80
CA VAL A 342 20.78 -7.09 17.29
C VAL A 342 21.52 -6.88 15.99
N VAL A 343 20.78 -6.73 14.90
CA VAL A 343 21.36 -6.55 13.57
C VAL A 343 21.53 -5.08 13.25
N TRP A 344 20.64 -4.23 13.79
CA TRP A 344 20.64 -2.81 13.45
C TRP A 344 19.90 -1.97 14.50
N ILE A 345 20.43 -0.78 14.78
CA ILE A 345 19.78 0.24 15.60
C ILE A 345 19.88 1.57 14.88
N ASP A 346 18.77 2.27 14.73
CA ASP A 346 18.69 3.63 14.21
C ASP A 346 18.01 4.55 15.23
N THR A 347 18.52 5.76 15.33
CA THR A 347 17.94 6.81 16.19
C THR A 347 17.76 8.06 15.37
N GLY A 348 16.51 8.51 15.26
CA GLY A 348 16.12 9.70 14.51
C GLY A 348 15.36 10.70 15.36
N HIS A 349 15.46 11.97 15.01
CA HIS A 349 14.67 13.03 15.61
C HIS A 349 13.48 13.36 14.71
N LEU A 350 12.27 13.31 15.28
CA LEU A 350 11.02 13.63 14.59
C LEU A 350 10.57 15.03 15.01
N SER A 351 10.37 15.92 14.05
CA SER A 351 9.70 17.20 14.27
C SER A 351 8.27 17.12 13.75
N GLY A 352 7.28 17.23 14.64
CA GLY A 352 5.85 17.14 14.32
C GLY A 352 5.16 15.91 14.91
N SER A 353 3.84 15.82 14.77
CA SER A 353 3.08 14.65 15.23
C SER A 353 3.29 13.47 14.28
N PRO A 354 3.90 12.35 14.71
CA PRO A 354 4.06 11.19 13.84
C PRO A 354 2.71 10.51 13.62
N THR A 355 2.42 10.18 12.39
CA THR A 355 1.38 9.22 12.05
C THR A 355 2.06 7.92 11.67
N ILE A 356 1.94 6.89 12.49
CA ILE A 356 2.42 5.55 12.15
C ILE A 356 1.32 4.89 11.33
N GLN A 357 1.56 4.72 10.03
CA GLN A 357 0.72 3.90 9.17
C GLN A 357 1.39 2.55 8.98
N VAL A 358 0.73 1.50 9.43
CA VAL A 358 1.10 0.13 9.06
C VAL A 358 0.43 -0.14 7.72
N ASP A 359 1.19 -0.03 6.64
CA ASP A 359 0.68 -0.37 5.30
C ASP A 359 0.78 -1.89 5.09
N THR A 360 -0.36 -2.57 5.23
CA THR A 360 -0.49 -4.00 4.97
C THR A 360 -0.70 -4.32 3.49
N LYS A 361 -0.34 -3.41 2.57
CA LYS A 361 -0.43 -3.72 1.14
C LYS A 361 0.42 -4.93 0.81
N LYS A 362 -0.28 -5.97 0.43
CA LYS A 362 0.17 -7.23 -0.08
C LYS A 362 1.13 -7.01 -1.27
N ASN A 363 2.43 -7.09 -1.01
CA ASN A 363 3.41 -7.36 -2.05
C ASN A 363 3.79 -8.84 -1.91
N ASP A 364 3.85 -9.55 -3.03
CA ASP A 364 4.19 -10.98 -3.12
C ASP A 364 5.62 -11.35 -2.66
N LYS A 365 6.25 -10.48 -1.88
CA LYS A 365 7.49 -10.71 -1.14
C LYS A 365 7.34 -10.08 0.24
N PRO A 366 7.80 -10.72 1.31
CA PRO A 366 7.72 -10.19 2.66
C PRO A 366 8.67 -8.99 2.81
N ALA A 367 8.18 -7.81 2.43
CA ALA A 367 8.79 -6.55 2.81
C ALA A 367 7.90 -5.94 3.89
N VAL A 368 8.37 -5.98 5.10
CA VAL A 368 7.75 -5.27 6.21
C VAL A 368 8.05 -3.79 6.01
N GLN A 369 7.06 -3.02 5.59
CA GLN A 369 7.16 -1.55 5.52
C GLN A 369 6.51 -0.96 6.78
N VAL A 370 7.32 -0.39 7.65
CA VAL A 370 6.83 0.50 8.71
C VAL A 370 7.12 1.93 8.26
N ASN A 371 6.08 2.66 7.91
CA ASN A 371 6.20 4.05 7.51
C ASN A 371 6.06 4.96 8.74
N THR A 372 7.13 5.61 9.13
CA THR A 372 7.10 6.71 10.10
C THR A 372 7.20 8.04 9.37
N THR A 373 6.14 8.82 9.41
CA THR A 373 6.14 10.16 8.82
C THR A 373 6.64 11.16 9.86
N SER A 374 7.77 11.81 9.59
CA SER A 374 8.29 12.89 10.41
C SER A 374 8.41 14.16 9.59
N THR A 375 8.01 15.29 10.16
CA THR A 375 8.28 16.61 9.61
C THR A 375 9.55 17.17 10.25
N SER A 376 10.65 17.26 9.50
CA SER A 376 11.86 17.95 9.94
C SER A 376 12.01 19.27 9.20
N LYS A 377 12.23 20.37 9.93
CA LYS A 377 12.66 21.63 9.35
C LYS A 377 14.16 21.52 9.07
N PRO A 378 14.66 21.82 7.87
CA PRO A 378 16.10 21.86 7.63
C PRO A 378 16.70 23.06 8.37
N ARG A 379 17.83 22.86 8.99
CA ARG A 379 18.77 23.94 9.40
C ARG A 379 19.57 24.37 8.21
#